data_762eff3f11b7fb9f4f880aed0b98ea41
#
_entry.id   762eff3f11b7fb9f4f880aed0b98ea41
#
_cell.length_a   1.000
_cell.length_b   1.000
_cell.length_c   1.000
_cell.angle_alpha   90.00
_cell.angle_beta   90.00
_cell.angle_gamma   90.00
#
_symmetry.space_group_name_H-M   'P 1'
#
loop_
_entity.id
_entity.type
_entity.pdbx_description
1 polymer ?
#
loop_
_entity_poly.entity_id
_entity_poly.type
_entity_poly.pdbx_seq_one_letter_code
_entity_poly.pdbx_strand_id
1 'polypeptide(L)'
;MLKVSKILIDRQENPAALSEPTPYLGWQLESDRQNVHQTAYQICIRDGLMPFWDSGRITDSESAAVRYAGPPLNEECRYTLELTVWDNHGESAQGKAEFSTALFAPRFLTAQWITHTLAENHSECPVFVRHFSAEPVQKARLYLSACGIYTVRLNGQEVSQDWFAPGWTEYASRLQYQVYDVTALIQPENTLEITTANGWYAGYLNGTRQVYGKQTAIFAELSLTCMDSHRVTVATDARWQWYLGQHREAEFYHGERIDRTAVPTAPQPVVLAEDLNAHAPALVPQQCEPVRVLERRAPVQLLHTPDGTPILDFGQNMAGVVRLDWQGSPGQEITLRFAEALTPDGSLYTANLRTAKATDTFVCSGGKDTFVPRFTYHGFRYVSIAGMGGNP
;
A
#
# COMPACT_ATOMS: atom_id res chain seq x y z
N MET A 1 28.04 -11.76 18.75
CA MET A 1 26.81 -12.61 18.89
C MET A 1 26.20 -12.75 17.53
N LEU A 2 25.88 -13.98 17.10
CA LEU A 2 25.18 -14.26 15.86
C LEU A 2 23.70 -13.85 15.98
N LYS A 3 23.11 -13.28 14.92
CA LYS A 3 21.72 -12.86 14.88
C LYS A 3 21.13 -13.14 13.50
N VAL A 4 19.88 -13.61 13.44
CA VAL A 4 19.05 -13.61 12.22
C VAL A 4 18.42 -12.23 12.14
N SER A 5 18.80 -11.42 11.13
CA SER A 5 18.32 -10.06 10.98
C SER A 5 17.09 -9.96 10.06
N LYS A 6 16.96 -10.90 9.12
CA LYS A 6 15.87 -10.91 8.14
C LYS A 6 15.54 -12.35 7.73
N ILE A 7 14.25 -12.65 7.51
CA ILE A 7 13.78 -13.90 6.89
C ILE A 7 12.91 -13.54 5.71
N LEU A 8 13.17 -14.19 4.58
CA LEU A 8 12.48 -13.96 3.32
C LEU A 8 11.78 -15.25 2.85
N ILE A 9 10.58 -15.10 2.37
CA ILE A 9 9.78 -16.17 1.76
C ILE A 9 9.38 -15.65 0.38
N ASP A 10 9.87 -16.32 -0.67
CA ASP A 10 9.83 -15.82 -2.06
C ASP A 10 10.27 -14.35 -2.18
N ARG A 11 11.39 -14.02 -1.52
CA ARG A 11 12.02 -12.68 -1.50
C ARG A 11 11.22 -11.59 -0.79
N GLN A 12 10.16 -11.93 -0.07
CA GLN A 12 9.33 -11.00 0.69
C GLN A 12 9.44 -11.25 2.20
N GLU A 13 9.43 -10.21 3.01
CA GLU A 13 9.26 -10.33 4.46
C GLU A 13 7.79 -10.49 4.80
N ASN A 14 7.44 -11.56 5.52
CA ASN A 14 6.09 -11.82 6.00
C ASN A 14 5.01 -11.64 4.91
N PRO A 15 5.12 -12.32 3.73
CA PRO A 15 4.15 -12.15 2.66
C PRO A 15 2.73 -12.51 3.12
N ALA A 16 1.78 -11.64 2.80
CA ALA A 16 0.37 -11.85 3.11
C ALA A 16 -0.36 -12.69 2.05
N ALA A 17 0.26 -12.90 0.89
CA ALA A 17 -0.40 -13.50 -0.29
C ALA A 17 0.56 -14.36 -1.11
N LEU A 18 1.24 -15.31 -0.47
CA LEU A 18 2.13 -16.23 -1.17
C LEU A 18 1.34 -17.10 -2.15
N SER A 19 1.73 -17.12 -3.42
CA SER A 19 1.05 -17.88 -4.48
C SER A 19 1.71 -19.20 -4.86
N GLU A 20 2.87 -19.49 -4.23
CA GLU A 20 3.62 -20.72 -4.51
C GLU A 20 3.45 -21.73 -3.36
N PRO A 21 3.03 -22.97 -3.65
CA PRO A 21 2.90 -24.01 -2.63
C PRO A 21 4.25 -24.51 -2.13
N THR A 22 5.34 -24.25 -2.84
CA THR A 22 6.71 -24.67 -2.51
C THR A 22 7.69 -23.52 -2.68
N PRO A 23 7.64 -22.50 -1.79
CA PRO A 23 8.40 -21.26 -1.93
C PRO A 23 9.89 -21.46 -1.79
N TYR A 24 10.66 -20.45 -2.21
CA TYR A 24 12.06 -20.30 -1.82
C TYR A 24 12.14 -19.53 -0.50
N LEU A 25 13.04 -19.97 0.36
CA LEU A 25 13.32 -19.39 1.66
C LEU A 25 14.70 -18.76 1.67
N GLY A 26 14.85 -17.63 2.33
CA GLY A 26 16.14 -16.98 2.50
C GLY A 26 16.21 -16.25 3.83
N TRP A 27 17.45 -15.95 4.27
CA TRP A 27 17.67 -15.17 5.50
C TRP A 27 18.99 -14.45 5.47
N GLN A 28 19.09 -13.41 6.29
CA GLN A 28 20.31 -12.63 6.48
C GLN A 28 20.79 -12.78 7.91
N LEU A 29 22.11 -12.86 8.05
CA LEU A 29 22.78 -12.99 9.34
C LEU A 29 23.63 -11.76 9.61
N GLU A 30 23.68 -11.35 10.86
CA GLU A 30 24.56 -10.32 11.38
C GLU A 30 25.41 -10.90 12.51
N SER A 31 26.65 -10.43 12.63
CA SER A 31 27.53 -10.77 13.74
C SER A 31 28.44 -9.59 14.07
N ASP A 32 28.76 -9.43 15.35
CA ASP A 32 29.80 -8.55 15.88
C ASP A 32 31.22 -9.09 15.71
N ARG A 33 31.37 -10.34 15.23
CA ARG A 33 32.64 -10.99 14.94
C ARG A 33 32.96 -10.99 13.46
N GLN A 34 34.21 -11.03 13.10
CA GLN A 34 34.70 -11.24 11.75
C GLN A 34 34.81 -12.73 11.41
N ASN A 35 34.75 -13.06 10.11
CA ASN A 35 34.87 -14.41 9.56
C ASN A 35 33.84 -15.41 10.12
N VAL A 36 32.63 -14.92 10.36
CA VAL A 36 31.48 -15.73 10.71
C VAL A 36 30.75 -16.17 9.45
N HIS A 37 30.50 -17.47 9.32
CA HIS A 37 29.71 -18.04 8.26
C HIS A 37 28.84 -19.18 8.79
N GLN A 38 27.68 -19.35 8.17
CA GLN A 38 26.74 -20.42 8.49
C GLN A 38 27.36 -21.78 8.16
N THR A 39 27.14 -22.77 9.03
CA THR A 39 27.51 -24.17 8.81
C THR A 39 26.31 -25.10 8.73
N ALA A 40 25.20 -24.72 9.34
CA ALA A 40 23.98 -25.51 9.34
C ALA A 40 22.75 -24.61 9.57
N TYR A 41 21.58 -25.11 9.19
CA TYR A 41 20.29 -24.52 9.52
C TYR A 41 19.22 -25.58 9.82
N GLN A 42 18.15 -25.18 10.45
CA GLN A 42 16.90 -25.95 10.62
C GLN A 42 15.71 -25.02 10.41
N ILE A 43 14.74 -25.49 9.68
CA ILE A 43 13.51 -24.75 9.38
C ILE A 43 12.32 -25.56 9.88
N CYS A 44 11.50 -24.96 10.77
CA CYS A 44 10.24 -25.53 11.21
C CYS A 44 9.10 -24.65 10.70
N ILE A 45 8.09 -25.23 10.07
CA ILE A 45 6.85 -24.54 9.67
C ILE A 45 5.70 -25.08 10.52
N ARG A 46 4.86 -24.14 11.00
CA ARG A 46 3.67 -24.44 11.80
C ARG A 46 2.42 -23.88 11.13
N ASP A 47 1.33 -24.61 11.25
CA ASP A 47 -0.03 -24.14 10.98
C ASP A 47 -0.70 -23.88 12.34
N GLY A 48 -0.79 -22.62 12.75
CA GLY A 48 -1.14 -22.26 14.12
C GLY A 48 -0.16 -22.85 15.14
N LEU A 49 -0.67 -23.66 16.07
CA LEU A 49 0.13 -24.35 17.07
C LEU A 49 0.63 -25.72 16.60
N MET A 50 0.11 -26.24 15.48
CA MET A 50 0.44 -27.59 15.00
C MET A 50 1.70 -27.56 14.15
N PRO A 51 2.63 -28.53 14.35
CA PRO A 51 3.76 -28.67 13.45
C PRO A 51 3.25 -29.11 12.07
N PHE A 52 3.70 -28.39 11.04
CA PHE A 52 3.37 -28.70 9.64
C PHE A 52 4.55 -29.42 8.97
N TRP A 53 5.78 -28.94 9.19
CA TRP A 53 6.99 -29.52 8.65
C TRP A 53 8.23 -29.10 9.46
N ASP A 54 9.21 -30.01 9.53
CA ASP A 54 10.53 -29.76 10.10
C ASP A 54 11.62 -30.35 9.17
N SER A 55 12.56 -29.52 8.75
CA SER A 55 13.68 -29.95 7.90
C SER A 55 14.67 -30.85 8.62
N GLY A 56 14.65 -30.90 9.96
CA GLY A 56 15.78 -31.31 10.75
C GLY A 56 16.97 -30.36 10.56
N ARG A 57 18.09 -30.67 11.24
CA ARG A 57 19.34 -29.91 11.06
C ARG A 57 20.01 -30.29 9.74
N ILE A 58 20.14 -29.34 8.82
CA ILE A 58 20.80 -29.49 7.52
C ILE A 58 22.17 -28.82 7.60
N THR A 59 23.24 -29.55 7.26
CA THR A 59 24.61 -29.04 7.19
C THR A 59 24.80 -28.39 5.80
N ASP A 60 24.62 -27.08 5.74
CA ASP A 60 24.76 -26.28 4.54
C ASP A 60 25.00 -24.81 4.90
N SER A 61 25.71 -24.09 4.02
CA SER A 61 25.97 -22.64 4.14
C SER A 61 25.00 -21.80 3.30
N GLU A 62 24.12 -22.43 2.48
CA GLU A 62 23.13 -21.71 1.69
C GLU A 62 22.11 -21.01 2.57
N SER A 63 21.85 -19.74 2.26
CA SER A 63 20.88 -18.91 3.00
C SER A 63 20.03 -17.98 2.10
N ALA A 64 20.28 -17.99 0.78
CA ALA A 64 19.63 -17.02 -0.13
C ALA A 64 18.49 -17.63 -0.95
N ALA A 65 18.57 -18.92 -1.30
CA ALA A 65 17.60 -19.56 -2.19
C ALA A 65 17.33 -21.02 -1.78
N VAL A 66 17.11 -21.26 -0.50
CA VAL A 66 16.77 -22.57 0.04
C VAL A 66 15.37 -22.95 -0.40
N ARG A 67 15.23 -24.00 -1.18
CA ARG A 67 13.93 -24.48 -1.62
C ARG A 67 13.21 -25.18 -0.46
N TYR A 68 11.97 -24.79 -0.21
CA TYR A 68 11.11 -25.50 0.71
C TYR A 68 10.90 -26.96 0.24
N ALA A 69 11.25 -27.92 1.09
CA ALA A 69 11.23 -29.35 0.77
C ALA A 69 10.12 -30.14 1.52
N GLY A 70 9.24 -29.42 2.21
CA GLY A 70 8.09 -30.02 2.90
C GLY A 70 6.91 -30.37 1.99
N PRO A 71 5.82 -30.83 2.56
CA PRO A 71 4.55 -31.00 1.83
C PRO A 71 4.10 -29.66 1.23
N PRO A 72 3.43 -29.64 0.06
CA PRO A 72 2.87 -28.43 -0.48
C PRO A 72 2.05 -27.67 0.55
N LEU A 73 2.25 -26.36 0.66
CA LEU A 73 1.44 -25.51 1.53
C LEU A 73 -0.02 -25.51 1.06
N ASN A 74 -0.95 -25.29 1.98
CA ASN A 74 -2.37 -25.16 1.64
C ASN A 74 -2.71 -23.74 1.24
N GLU A 75 -3.70 -23.55 0.36
CA GLU A 75 -4.23 -22.23 -0.02
C GLU A 75 -4.89 -21.53 1.18
N GLU A 76 -4.79 -20.19 1.20
CA GLU A 76 -5.44 -19.32 2.19
C GLU A 76 -5.13 -19.64 3.66
N CYS A 77 -4.00 -20.26 3.95
CA CYS A 77 -3.54 -20.61 5.29
C CYS A 77 -2.49 -19.61 5.80
N ARG A 78 -2.44 -19.49 7.13
CA ARG A 78 -1.40 -18.69 7.82
C ARG A 78 -0.41 -19.65 8.46
N TYR A 79 0.86 -19.40 8.20
CA TYR A 79 1.96 -20.21 8.69
C TYR A 79 2.95 -19.37 9.51
N THR A 80 3.63 -20.05 10.42
CA THR A 80 4.80 -19.53 11.11
C THR A 80 6.02 -20.32 10.67
N LEU A 81 7.07 -19.63 10.25
CA LEU A 81 8.39 -20.19 10.00
C LEU A 81 9.29 -19.87 11.20
N GLU A 82 9.87 -20.88 11.79
CA GLU A 82 10.90 -20.80 12.83
C GLU A 82 12.21 -21.30 12.24
N LEU A 83 13.24 -20.44 12.25
CA LEU A 83 14.58 -20.72 11.72
C LEU A 83 15.58 -20.81 12.85
N THR A 84 16.41 -21.83 12.85
CA THR A 84 17.62 -21.92 13.68
C THR A 84 18.82 -22.06 12.77
N VAL A 85 19.87 -21.27 12.98
CA VAL A 85 21.13 -21.32 12.26
C VAL A 85 22.30 -21.57 13.19
N TRP A 86 23.35 -22.22 12.72
CA TRP A 86 24.61 -22.46 13.44
C TRP A 86 25.77 -21.91 12.60
N ASP A 87 26.74 -21.32 13.28
CA ASP A 87 27.94 -20.80 12.64
C ASP A 87 29.17 -21.72 12.83
N ASN A 88 30.28 -21.30 12.23
CA ASN A 88 31.59 -22.00 12.31
C ASN A 88 32.28 -21.86 13.68
N HIS A 89 31.75 -21.06 14.60
CA HIS A 89 32.24 -20.93 15.97
C HIS A 89 31.39 -21.72 16.97
N GLY A 90 30.35 -22.44 16.49
CA GLY A 90 29.45 -23.22 17.34
C GLY A 90 28.35 -22.38 18.01
N GLU A 91 28.22 -21.10 17.65
CA GLU A 91 27.10 -20.27 18.10
C GLU A 91 25.83 -20.60 17.27
N SER A 92 24.68 -20.38 17.87
CA SER A 92 23.40 -20.49 17.16
C SER A 92 22.57 -19.23 17.35
N ALA A 93 21.73 -18.94 16.35
CA ALA A 93 20.74 -17.87 16.38
C ALA A 93 19.38 -18.37 15.88
N GLN A 94 18.31 -17.77 16.38
CA GLN A 94 16.95 -18.08 15.97
C GLN A 94 16.27 -16.87 15.37
N GLY A 95 15.38 -17.13 14.42
CA GLY A 95 14.50 -16.14 13.81
C GLY A 95 13.10 -16.69 13.59
N LYS A 96 12.13 -15.81 13.47
CA LYS A 96 10.73 -16.17 13.23
C LYS A 96 10.13 -15.25 12.17
N ALA A 97 9.34 -15.82 11.26
CA ALA A 97 8.56 -15.10 10.28
C ALA A 97 7.12 -15.65 10.24
N GLU A 98 6.16 -14.79 9.96
CA GLU A 98 4.78 -15.18 9.74
C GLU A 98 4.39 -14.88 8.29
N PHE A 99 3.68 -15.78 7.64
CA PHE A 99 3.24 -15.57 6.27
C PHE A 99 1.89 -16.23 6.01
N SER A 100 1.22 -15.78 4.97
CA SER A 100 -0.04 -16.38 4.54
C SER A 100 0.04 -16.74 3.07
N THR A 101 -0.61 -17.84 2.69
CA THR A 101 -0.81 -18.21 1.31
C THR A 101 -2.06 -17.56 0.74
N ALA A 102 -2.02 -17.25 -0.55
CA ALA A 102 -3.18 -16.86 -1.36
C ALA A 102 -3.82 -18.10 -2.00
N LEU A 103 -4.70 -17.87 -2.97
CA LEU A 103 -5.09 -18.89 -3.95
C LEU A 103 -3.89 -19.13 -4.90
N PHE A 104 -3.50 -20.37 -5.11
CA PHE A 104 -2.39 -20.72 -6.01
C PHE A 104 -2.78 -20.62 -7.50
N ALA A 105 -4.08 -20.82 -7.79
CA ALA A 105 -4.66 -20.46 -9.07
C ALA A 105 -5.81 -19.48 -8.81
N PRO A 106 -5.70 -18.22 -9.24
CA PRO A 106 -6.76 -17.25 -9.04
C PRO A 106 -8.05 -17.75 -9.67
N ARG A 107 -9.02 -18.06 -8.83
CA ARG A 107 -10.37 -18.51 -9.19
C ARG A 107 -11.34 -17.45 -8.70
N PHE A 108 -11.19 -16.21 -9.17
CA PHE A 108 -12.14 -15.14 -8.90
C PHE A 108 -13.40 -15.44 -9.71
N LEU A 109 -14.40 -15.95 -9.04
CA LEU A 109 -15.54 -16.56 -9.72
C LEU A 109 -16.63 -15.57 -10.08
N THR A 110 -16.67 -14.39 -9.45
CA THR A 110 -17.83 -13.50 -9.57
C THR A 110 -17.50 -12.03 -9.68
N ALA A 111 -16.30 -11.59 -9.33
CA ALA A 111 -15.92 -10.17 -9.41
C ALA A 111 -15.78 -9.71 -10.88
N GLN A 112 -16.24 -8.49 -11.14
CA GLN A 112 -16.11 -7.80 -12.41
C GLN A 112 -15.34 -6.51 -12.21
N TRP A 113 -14.60 -6.06 -13.22
CA TRP A 113 -14.01 -4.73 -13.22
C TRP A 113 -15.13 -3.70 -13.33
N ILE A 114 -15.15 -2.78 -12.37
CA ILE A 114 -16.10 -1.66 -12.33
C ILE A 114 -15.35 -0.33 -12.33
N THR A 115 -15.97 0.69 -12.90
CA THR A 115 -15.44 2.05 -12.98
C THR A 115 -16.54 3.08 -12.70
N HIS A 116 -16.19 4.34 -12.73
CA HIS A 116 -17.04 5.51 -12.48
C HIS A 116 -17.39 6.23 -13.78
N THR A 117 -18.23 7.28 -13.70
CA THR A 117 -18.67 8.08 -14.86
C THR A 117 -18.05 9.48 -14.93
N LEU A 118 -16.93 9.73 -14.22
CA LEU A 118 -16.18 10.97 -14.38
C LEU A 118 -15.59 11.09 -15.79
N ALA A 119 -15.30 12.32 -16.21
CA ALA A 119 -14.64 12.57 -17.49
C ALA A 119 -13.26 11.93 -17.55
N GLU A 120 -12.80 11.51 -18.72
CA GLU A 120 -11.51 10.83 -18.91
C GLU A 120 -10.28 11.61 -18.41
N ASN A 121 -10.36 12.94 -18.35
CA ASN A 121 -9.25 13.81 -17.93
C ASN A 121 -9.33 14.25 -16.46
N HIS A 122 -10.08 13.55 -15.63
CA HIS A 122 -10.26 13.90 -14.23
C HIS A 122 -8.98 13.71 -13.40
N SER A 123 -8.88 14.44 -12.29
CA SER A 123 -7.87 14.26 -11.24
C SER A 123 -8.51 13.90 -9.90
N GLU A 124 -9.84 13.86 -9.86
CA GLU A 124 -10.62 13.52 -8.69
C GLU A 124 -10.37 12.08 -8.24
N CYS A 125 -10.62 11.83 -6.96
CA CYS A 125 -10.42 10.53 -6.32
C CYS A 125 -11.79 9.90 -6.01
N PRO A 126 -12.37 9.11 -6.92
CA PRO A 126 -13.64 8.45 -6.69
C PRO A 126 -13.52 7.41 -5.58
N VAL A 127 -14.55 7.35 -4.74
CA VAL A 127 -14.74 6.37 -3.68
C VAL A 127 -15.80 5.38 -4.14
N PHE A 128 -15.41 4.14 -4.38
CA PHE A 128 -16.33 3.04 -4.63
C PHE A 128 -16.83 2.48 -3.32
N VAL A 129 -18.15 2.28 -3.21
CA VAL A 129 -18.76 1.86 -1.95
C VAL A 129 -19.73 0.71 -2.15
N ARG A 130 -19.68 -0.24 -1.20
CA ARG A 130 -20.62 -1.35 -1.09
C ARG A 130 -21.09 -1.53 0.35
N HIS A 131 -22.40 -1.52 0.55
CA HIS A 131 -23.02 -1.93 1.80
C HIS A 131 -23.46 -3.39 1.72
N PHE A 132 -23.23 -4.17 2.77
CA PHE A 132 -23.63 -5.56 2.83
C PHE A 132 -23.79 -6.04 4.28
N SER A 133 -24.69 -6.99 4.48
CA SER A 133 -24.84 -7.69 5.76
C SER A 133 -23.99 -8.96 5.76
N ALA A 134 -23.48 -9.34 6.92
CA ALA A 134 -22.71 -10.57 7.09
C ALA A 134 -23.12 -11.28 8.40
N GLU A 135 -23.14 -12.61 8.34
CA GLU A 135 -23.20 -13.45 9.52
C GLU A 135 -21.84 -13.49 10.22
N PRO A 136 -21.76 -13.98 11.47
CA PRO A 136 -20.46 -14.17 12.13
C PRO A 136 -19.54 -15.07 11.30
N VAL A 137 -18.30 -14.62 11.12
CA VAL A 137 -17.32 -15.28 10.26
C VAL A 137 -16.18 -15.91 11.07
N GLN A 138 -15.67 -17.05 10.61
CA GLN A 138 -14.40 -17.61 11.06
C GLN A 138 -13.23 -16.89 10.38
N LYS A 139 -13.43 -16.47 9.11
CA LYS A 139 -12.39 -15.91 8.26
C LYS A 139 -12.99 -15.01 7.19
N ALA A 140 -12.34 -13.87 6.95
CA ALA A 140 -12.67 -12.95 5.87
C ALA A 140 -11.40 -12.53 5.14
N ARG A 141 -11.35 -12.75 3.82
CA ARG A 141 -10.22 -12.40 2.95
C ARG A 141 -10.70 -11.48 1.83
N LEU A 142 -10.11 -10.29 1.76
CA LEU A 142 -10.36 -9.32 0.70
C LEU A 142 -9.23 -9.41 -0.33
N TYR A 143 -9.57 -9.79 -1.55
CA TYR A 143 -8.73 -9.74 -2.74
C TYR A 143 -9.05 -8.45 -3.47
N LEU A 144 -8.05 -7.60 -3.75
CA LEU A 144 -8.26 -6.29 -4.31
C LEU A 144 -7.17 -5.90 -5.30
N SER A 145 -7.57 -5.42 -6.46
CA SER A 145 -6.71 -4.80 -7.47
C SER A 145 -7.35 -3.54 -8.03
N ALA A 146 -6.57 -2.69 -8.68
CA ALA A 146 -7.06 -1.51 -9.37
C ALA A 146 -6.23 -1.18 -10.62
N CYS A 147 -6.89 -0.63 -11.61
CA CYS A 147 -6.28 0.19 -12.65
C CYS A 147 -6.15 1.61 -12.10
N GLY A 148 -4.99 1.97 -11.58
CA GLY A 148 -4.71 3.14 -10.77
C GLY A 148 -4.03 2.74 -9.46
N ILE A 149 -4.15 3.58 -8.44
CA ILE A 149 -3.74 3.28 -7.06
C ILE A 149 -4.94 3.43 -6.13
N TYR A 150 -4.92 2.77 -4.98
CA TYR A 150 -6.06 2.78 -4.07
C TYR A 150 -5.70 2.83 -2.59
N THR A 151 -6.67 3.25 -1.79
CA THR A 151 -6.78 2.95 -0.36
C THR A 151 -8.11 2.25 -0.09
N VAL A 152 -8.17 1.44 0.97
CA VAL A 152 -9.37 0.66 1.29
C VAL A 152 -9.72 0.78 2.77
N ARG A 153 -11.02 0.95 3.04
CA ARG A 153 -11.61 0.99 4.37
C ARG A 153 -12.75 0.00 4.50
N LEU A 154 -12.84 -0.63 5.64
CA LEU A 154 -13.98 -1.45 6.03
C LEU A 154 -14.53 -0.91 7.35
N ASN A 155 -15.80 -0.54 7.35
CA ASN A 155 -16.46 0.07 8.51
C ASN A 155 -15.72 1.31 9.06
N GLY A 156 -15.19 2.14 8.14
CA GLY A 156 -14.44 3.36 8.46
C GLY A 156 -12.99 3.13 8.93
N GLN A 157 -12.56 1.87 9.12
CA GLN A 157 -11.19 1.53 9.52
C GLN A 157 -10.32 1.24 8.30
N GLU A 158 -9.08 1.75 8.28
CA GLU A 158 -8.11 1.41 7.22
C GLU A 158 -7.73 -0.07 7.30
N VAL A 159 -7.84 -0.75 6.15
CA VAL A 159 -7.54 -2.18 6.03
C VAL A 159 -6.03 -2.43 5.94
N SER A 160 -5.27 -1.49 5.37
CA SER A 160 -3.83 -1.64 5.17
C SER A 160 -3.08 -0.33 5.40
N GLN A 161 -1.82 -0.45 5.78
CA GLN A 161 -0.85 0.65 5.85
C GLN A 161 -0.02 0.79 4.57
N ASP A 162 -0.30 -0.01 3.54
CA ASP A 162 0.42 0.02 2.29
C ASP A 162 0.08 1.29 1.48
N TRP A 163 1.08 1.78 0.74
CA TRP A 163 0.97 2.94 -0.11
C TRP A 163 1.02 2.52 -1.57
N PHE A 164 0.28 3.23 -2.41
CA PHE A 164 0.29 3.07 -3.87
C PHE A 164 -0.02 1.64 -4.37
N ALA A 165 -0.74 0.85 -3.57
CA ALA A 165 -1.26 -0.43 -4.06
C ALA A 165 -2.17 -0.21 -5.28
N PRO A 166 -2.18 -1.13 -6.25
CA PRO A 166 -1.50 -2.42 -6.32
C PRO A 166 -0.04 -2.36 -6.77
N GLY A 167 0.51 -1.17 -7.02
CA GLY A 167 1.85 -0.95 -7.55
C GLY A 167 1.89 -0.84 -9.08
N TRP A 168 3.06 -0.49 -9.59
CA TRP A 168 3.29 -0.33 -11.02
C TRP A 168 3.77 -1.64 -11.65
N THR A 169 3.11 -2.06 -12.72
CA THR A 169 3.47 -3.20 -13.55
C THR A 169 3.38 -2.82 -15.03
N GLU A 170 3.75 -3.72 -15.94
CA GLU A 170 3.33 -3.62 -17.33
C GLU A 170 1.83 -3.97 -17.41
N TYR A 171 0.99 -2.95 -17.35
CA TYR A 171 -0.47 -3.10 -17.24
C TYR A 171 -1.12 -3.81 -18.43
N ALA A 172 -0.46 -3.87 -19.59
CA ALA A 172 -0.96 -4.66 -20.73
C ALA A 172 -0.79 -6.17 -20.51
N SER A 173 0.12 -6.57 -19.61
CA SER A 173 0.46 -7.98 -19.39
C SER A 173 -0.07 -8.51 -18.07
N ARG A 174 0.07 -7.75 -16.97
CA ARG A 174 -0.32 -8.19 -15.64
C ARG A 174 -0.68 -7.04 -14.71
N LEU A 175 -1.58 -7.31 -13.78
CA LEU A 175 -1.92 -6.48 -12.63
C LEU A 175 -1.68 -7.26 -11.35
N GLN A 176 -1.10 -6.60 -10.35
CA GLN A 176 -0.99 -7.20 -9.03
C GLN A 176 -2.31 -7.05 -8.27
N TYR A 177 -2.64 -8.05 -7.47
CA TYR A 177 -3.67 -7.94 -6.44
C TYR A 177 -3.06 -8.11 -5.05
N GLN A 178 -3.66 -7.46 -4.06
CA GLN A 178 -3.35 -7.63 -2.64
C GLN A 178 -4.39 -8.53 -1.99
N VAL A 179 -3.98 -9.21 -0.92
CA VAL A 179 -4.88 -10.01 -0.07
C VAL A 179 -4.80 -9.47 1.35
N TYR A 180 -5.95 -9.10 1.89
CA TYR A 180 -6.06 -8.57 3.24
C TYR A 180 -6.88 -9.49 4.11
N ASP A 181 -6.39 -9.79 5.33
CA ASP A 181 -7.19 -10.42 6.36
C ASP A 181 -8.03 -9.35 7.05
N VAL A 182 -9.32 -9.37 6.80
CA VAL A 182 -10.28 -8.41 7.35
C VAL A 182 -11.24 -9.06 8.36
N THR A 183 -10.92 -10.25 8.84
CA THR A 183 -11.77 -11.04 9.73
C THR A 183 -12.22 -10.23 10.95
N ALA A 184 -11.29 -9.53 11.61
CA ALA A 184 -11.56 -8.74 12.80
C ALA A 184 -12.37 -7.46 12.53
N LEU A 185 -12.54 -7.06 11.27
CA LEU A 185 -13.26 -5.85 10.88
C LEU A 185 -14.71 -6.13 10.48
N ILE A 186 -15.10 -7.39 10.29
CA ILE A 186 -16.46 -7.77 9.86
C ILE A 186 -17.45 -7.54 11.02
N GLN A 187 -18.58 -6.93 10.66
CA GLN A 187 -19.70 -6.60 11.53
C GLN A 187 -21.00 -7.18 10.91
N PRO A 188 -22.14 -7.19 11.63
CA PRO A 188 -23.43 -7.59 11.03
C PRO A 188 -23.81 -6.74 9.82
N GLU A 189 -23.58 -5.42 9.87
CA GLU A 189 -23.76 -4.49 8.76
C GLU A 189 -22.40 -3.86 8.42
N ASN A 190 -22.03 -3.89 7.15
CA ASN A 190 -20.70 -3.50 6.71
C ASN A 190 -20.75 -2.46 5.58
N THR A 191 -19.76 -1.58 5.59
CA THR A 191 -19.48 -0.64 4.52
C THR A 191 -18.04 -0.83 4.06
N LEU A 192 -17.85 -1.31 2.82
CA LEU A 192 -16.55 -1.41 2.18
C LEU A 192 -16.38 -0.22 1.24
N GLU A 193 -15.33 0.58 1.45
CA GLU A 193 -14.99 1.76 0.67
C GLU A 193 -13.60 1.61 0.07
N ILE A 194 -13.48 1.84 -1.23
CA ILE A 194 -12.23 1.80 -1.97
C ILE A 194 -12.08 3.15 -2.68
N THR A 195 -11.14 3.97 -2.21
CA THR A 195 -10.82 5.25 -2.86
C THR A 195 -9.70 5.02 -3.87
N THR A 196 -9.87 5.52 -5.09
CA THR A 196 -8.85 5.38 -6.14
C THR A 196 -8.31 6.74 -6.58
N ALA A 197 -7.09 6.72 -7.11
CA ALA A 197 -6.49 7.83 -7.86
C ALA A 197 -5.76 7.30 -9.09
N ASN A 198 -5.47 8.20 -10.03
CA ASN A 198 -4.91 7.85 -11.34
C ASN A 198 -3.59 7.07 -11.27
N GLY A 199 -2.69 7.42 -10.33
CA GLY A 199 -1.40 6.77 -10.17
C GLY A 199 -0.61 6.70 -11.48
N TRP A 200 0.08 5.58 -11.69
CA TRP A 200 0.82 5.33 -12.95
C TRP A 200 -0.08 4.93 -14.12
N TYR A 201 -1.29 4.43 -13.85
CA TYR A 201 -2.17 3.90 -14.90
C TYR A 201 -2.80 5.01 -15.77
N ALA A 202 -3.49 5.95 -15.14
CA ALA A 202 -4.21 7.03 -15.82
C ALA A 202 -3.60 8.43 -15.57
N GLY A 203 -2.61 8.53 -14.68
CA GLY A 203 -1.89 9.76 -14.37
C GLY A 203 -0.76 10.07 -15.34
N TYR A 204 0.11 11.01 -14.93
CA TYR A 204 1.28 11.36 -15.70
C TYR A 204 2.41 10.34 -15.53
N LEU A 205 3.01 9.94 -16.63
CA LEU A 205 4.20 9.10 -16.68
C LEU A 205 5.17 9.71 -17.70
N ASN A 206 6.35 10.11 -17.26
CA ASN A 206 7.39 10.73 -18.10
C ASN A 206 6.85 11.89 -18.98
N GLY A 207 6.01 12.76 -18.41
CA GLY A 207 5.43 13.93 -19.08
C GLY A 207 4.23 13.62 -19.98
N THR A 208 3.86 12.36 -20.16
CA THR A 208 2.67 11.93 -20.91
C THR A 208 1.61 11.42 -19.93
N ARG A 209 0.36 11.80 -20.14
CA ARG A 209 -0.76 11.33 -19.33
C ARG A 209 -1.48 10.16 -20.01
N GLN A 210 -2.07 9.28 -19.19
CA GLN A 210 -2.94 8.19 -19.68
C GLN A 210 -2.21 7.18 -20.59
N VAL A 211 -0.97 6.84 -20.21
CA VAL A 211 -0.15 5.92 -21.01
C VAL A 211 -0.77 4.53 -21.11
N TYR A 212 -1.40 4.05 -20.03
CA TYR A 212 -1.97 2.71 -19.97
C TYR A 212 -3.50 2.69 -20.03
N GLY A 213 -4.15 3.73 -19.57
CA GLY A 213 -5.62 3.82 -19.56
C GLY A 213 -6.11 5.21 -19.19
N LYS A 214 -7.41 5.43 -19.30
CA LYS A 214 -8.01 6.76 -19.19
C LYS A 214 -8.77 6.99 -17.89
N GLN A 215 -9.25 5.92 -17.25
CA GLN A 215 -10.07 5.98 -16.05
C GLN A 215 -9.61 4.90 -15.07
N THR A 216 -9.73 5.20 -13.77
CA THR A 216 -9.49 4.20 -12.75
C THR A 216 -10.61 3.17 -12.72
N ALA A 217 -10.25 1.93 -12.41
CA ALA A 217 -11.20 0.84 -12.22
C ALA A 217 -10.76 -0.02 -11.05
N ILE A 218 -11.70 -0.70 -10.42
CA ILE A 218 -11.41 -1.64 -9.32
C ILE A 218 -11.92 -3.04 -9.63
N PHE A 219 -11.25 -4.01 -9.03
CA PHE A 219 -11.64 -5.41 -9.00
C PHE A 219 -11.48 -5.89 -7.55
N ALA A 220 -12.57 -6.27 -6.92
CA ALA A 220 -12.53 -6.72 -5.52
C ALA A 220 -13.43 -7.93 -5.30
N GLU A 221 -12.91 -8.89 -4.53
CA GLU A 221 -13.66 -10.05 -4.06
C GLU A 221 -13.39 -10.27 -2.58
N LEU A 222 -14.42 -10.13 -1.75
CA LEU A 222 -14.38 -10.42 -0.33
C LEU A 222 -14.99 -11.79 -0.10
N SER A 223 -14.16 -12.76 0.28
CA SER A 223 -14.56 -14.12 0.64
C SER A 223 -14.76 -14.21 2.14
N LEU A 224 -15.97 -14.57 2.56
CA LEU A 224 -16.38 -14.77 3.95
C LEU A 224 -16.60 -16.26 4.19
N THR A 225 -15.89 -16.85 5.15
CA THR A 225 -16.17 -18.19 5.66
C THR A 225 -16.93 -18.05 6.97
N CYS A 226 -18.20 -18.44 6.97
CA CYS A 226 -19.08 -18.35 8.13
C CYS A 226 -18.76 -19.41 9.19
N MET A 227 -19.33 -19.27 10.39
CA MET A 227 -19.04 -20.16 11.53
C MET A 227 -19.43 -21.63 11.26
N ASP A 228 -20.37 -21.90 10.38
CA ASP A 228 -20.78 -23.22 9.90
C ASP A 228 -19.99 -23.71 8.67
N SER A 229 -18.93 -22.97 8.29
CA SER A 229 -18.03 -23.25 7.17
C SER A 229 -18.62 -23.02 5.78
N HIS A 230 -19.87 -22.51 5.62
CA HIS A 230 -20.31 -22.07 4.30
C HIS A 230 -19.60 -20.79 3.87
N ARG A 231 -19.49 -20.58 2.56
CA ARG A 231 -18.83 -19.40 2.00
C ARG A 231 -19.83 -18.43 1.39
N VAL A 232 -19.63 -17.14 1.68
CA VAL A 232 -20.34 -16.03 1.06
C VAL A 232 -19.33 -15.13 0.38
N THR A 233 -19.65 -14.65 -0.80
CA THR A 233 -18.78 -13.76 -1.58
C THR A 233 -19.47 -12.42 -1.79
N VAL A 234 -18.77 -11.33 -1.48
CA VAL A 234 -19.13 -9.96 -1.84
C VAL A 234 -18.12 -9.48 -2.89
N ALA A 235 -18.57 -9.37 -4.13
CA ALA A 235 -17.72 -9.05 -5.27
C ALA A 235 -18.09 -7.70 -5.90
N THR A 236 -17.16 -7.12 -6.66
CA THR A 236 -17.45 -5.95 -7.50
C THR A 236 -18.39 -6.34 -8.63
N ASP A 237 -19.49 -5.61 -8.73
CA ASP A 237 -20.55 -5.76 -9.73
C ASP A 237 -21.37 -4.46 -9.85
N ALA A 238 -22.44 -4.49 -10.65
CA ALA A 238 -23.31 -3.35 -10.88
C ALA A 238 -24.10 -2.86 -9.64
N ARG A 239 -24.06 -3.56 -8.51
CA ARG A 239 -24.70 -3.16 -7.25
C ARG A 239 -23.85 -2.19 -6.43
N TRP A 240 -22.60 -1.94 -6.83
CA TRP A 240 -21.74 -0.94 -6.21
C TRP A 240 -22.16 0.47 -6.63
N GLN A 241 -21.75 1.42 -5.82
CA GLN A 241 -21.92 2.85 -6.10
C GLN A 241 -20.58 3.55 -5.97
N TRP A 242 -20.47 4.77 -6.47
CA TRP A 242 -19.32 5.62 -6.29
C TRP A 242 -19.73 7.06 -5.97
N TYR A 243 -18.86 7.79 -5.28
CA TYR A 243 -19.06 9.20 -4.94
C TYR A 243 -17.70 9.91 -4.82
N LEU A 244 -17.68 11.26 -4.76
CA LEU A 244 -16.50 12.04 -4.45
C LEU A 244 -16.48 12.41 -2.97
N GLY A 245 -15.36 12.09 -2.30
CA GLY A 245 -15.12 12.37 -0.89
C GLY A 245 -14.24 13.60 -0.67
N GLN A 246 -13.43 13.57 0.38
CA GLN A 246 -12.53 14.67 0.78
C GLN A 246 -11.23 14.76 -0.03
N HIS A 247 -10.78 13.68 -0.65
CA HIS A 247 -9.65 13.69 -1.60
C HIS A 247 -10.16 14.18 -2.95
N ARG A 248 -9.95 15.46 -3.24
CA ARG A 248 -10.55 16.15 -4.39
C ARG A 248 -9.74 16.00 -5.66
N GLU A 249 -8.42 16.02 -5.53
CA GLU A 249 -7.48 15.89 -6.65
C GLU A 249 -6.24 15.12 -6.19
N ALA A 250 -5.70 14.27 -7.05
CA ALA A 250 -4.43 13.61 -6.82
C ALA A 250 -3.69 13.29 -8.13
N GLU A 251 -2.41 13.61 -8.14
CA GLU A 251 -1.49 13.33 -9.23
C GLU A 251 -0.05 13.26 -8.70
N PHE A 252 0.71 12.24 -9.07
CA PHE A 252 2.08 12.08 -8.57
C PHE A 252 2.97 13.29 -8.81
N TYR A 253 2.91 13.90 -9.99
CA TYR A 253 3.74 15.07 -10.31
C TYR A 253 3.19 16.39 -9.74
N HIS A 254 1.88 16.47 -9.54
CA HIS A 254 1.27 17.73 -9.16
C HIS A 254 1.00 17.85 -7.67
N GLY A 255 0.71 16.74 -7.00
CA GLY A 255 0.38 16.69 -5.59
C GLY A 255 -1.08 16.30 -5.35
N GLU A 256 -1.56 16.51 -4.15
CA GLU A 256 -2.89 16.12 -3.70
C GLU A 256 -3.63 17.31 -3.06
N ARG A 257 -4.95 17.39 -3.32
CA ARG A 257 -5.86 18.34 -2.67
C ARG A 257 -6.80 17.59 -1.76
N ILE A 258 -6.71 17.86 -0.45
CA ILE A 258 -7.60 17.31 0.57
C ILE A 258 -8.46 18.44 1.13
N ASP A 259 -9.78 18.29 1.04
CA ASP A 259 -10.74 19.29 1.50
C ASP A 259 -11.60 18.71 2.64
N ARG A 260 -11.34 19.17 3.87
CA ARG A 260 -12.06 18.72 5.07
C ARG A 260 -13.45 19.35 5.20
N THR A 261 -13.76 20.37 4.39
CA THR A 261 -15.10 20.97 4.32
C THR A 261 -15.98 20.30 3.25
N ALA A 262 -15.36 19.48 2.39
CA ALA A 262 -16.08 18.85 1.30
C ALA A 262 -17.13 17.85 1.80
N VAL A 263 -18.37 18.10 1.45
CA VAL A 263 -19.47 17.16 1.65
C VAL A 263 -19.37 16.07 0.55
N PRO A 264 -19.46 14.79 0.91
CA PRO A 264 -19.51 13.73 -0.09
C PRO A 264 -20.65 13.96 -1.09
N THR A 265 -20.38 13.72 -2.37
CA THR A 265 -21.44 13.81 -3.40
C THR A 265 -22.46 12.70 -3.20
N ALA A 266 -23.67 12.87 -3.73
CA ALA A 266 -24.65 11.80 -3.75
C ALA A 266 -24.05 10.56 -4.47
N PRO A 267 -24.20 9.34 -3.91
CA PRO A 267 -23.73 8.13 -4.55
C PRO A 267 -24.38 7.91 -5.91
N GLN A 268 -23.59 7.50 -6.89
CA GLN A 268 -24.01 7.20 -8.25
C GLN A 268 -23.74 5.74 -8.58
N PRO A 269 -24.50 5.12 -9.49
CA PRO A 269 -24.21 3.77 -9.96
C PRO A 269 -22.83 3.69 -10.61
N VAL A 270 -22.11 2.60 -10.36
CA VAL A 270 -20.91 2.25 -11.13
C VAL A 270 -21.29 1.80 -12.55
N VAL A 271 -20.31 1.77 -13.44
CA VAL A 271 -20.43 1.11 -14.74
C VAL A 271 -19.44 -0.06 -14.82
N LEU A 272 -19.79 -1.08 -15.59
CA LEU A 272 -18.86 -2.18 -15.86
C LEU A 272 -17.78 -1.66 -16.81
N ALA A 273 -16.53 -1.98 -16.50
CA ALA A 273 -15.38 -1.66 -17.35
C ALA A 273 -15.28 -2.73 -18.46
N GLU A 274 -16.09 -2.59 -19.51
CA GLU A 274 -16.30 -3.59 -20.57
C GLU A 274 -14.97 -4.12 -21.15
N ASP A 275 -14.07 -3.20 -21.53
CA ASP A 275 -12.78 -3.57 -22.12
C ASP A 275 -11.92 -4.39 -21.14
N LEU A 276 -11.89 -4.01 -19.86
CA LEU A 276 -11.16 -4.76 -18.83
C LEU A 276 -11.82 -6.10 -18.56
N ASN A 277 -13.15 -6.20 -18.58
CA ASN A 277 -13.84 -7.46 -18.38
C ASN A 277 -13.63 -8.43 -19.56
N ALA A 278 -13.49 -7.91 -20.78
CA ALA A 278 -13.23 -8.70 -21.98
C ALA A 278 -11.75 -9.09 -22.14
N HIS A 279 -10.82 -8.22 -21.77
CA HIS A 279 -9.39 -8.34 -22.06
C HIS A 279 -8.50 -8.01 -20.87
N ALA A 280 -8.94 -8.34 -19.64
CA ALA A 280 -8.13 -8.06 -18.45
C ALA A 280 -6.74 -8.67 -18.54
N PRO A 281 -5.69 -7.93 -18.15
CA PRO A 281 -4.37 -8.50 -17.95
C PRO A 281 -4.42 -9.57 -16.84
N ALA A 282 -3.44 -10.46 -16.81
CA ALA A 282 -3.36 -11.50 -15.80
C ALA A 282 -3.30 -10.87 -14.40
N LEU A 283 -4.19 -11.28 -13.51
CA LEU A 283 -4.12 -10.94 -12.10
C LEU A 283 -3.10 -11.85 -11.42
N VAL A 284 -2.07 -11.25 -10.86
CA VAL A 284 -1.02 -11.96 -10.10
C VAL A 284 -0.97 -11.43 -8.67
N PRO A 285 -0.66 -12.26 -7.67
CA PRO A 285 -0.48 -11.75 -6.31
C PRO A 285 0.70 -10.80 -6.26
N GLN A 286 0.71 -9.91 -5.28
CA GLN A 286 1.80 -8.96 -5.07
C GLN A 286 3.13 -9.68 -4.95
N GLN A 287 4.08 -9.34 -5.82
CA GLN A 287 5.40 -9.96 -5.91
C GLN A 287 6.52 -9.09 -5.32
N CYS A 288 6.28 -7.80 -5.14
CA CYS A 288 7.23 -6.88 -4.55
C CYS A 288 6.83 -6.50 -3.12
N GLU A 289 7.79 -6.05 -2.35
CA GLU A 289 7.51 -5.50 -1.03
C GLU A 289 6.53 -4.32 -1.15
N PRO A 290 5.54 -4.20 -0.24
CA PRO A 290 4.64 -3.07 -0.21
C PRO A 290 5.39 -1.78 0.13
N VAL A 291 4.99 -0.68 -0.47
CA VAL A 291 5.50 0.64 -0.10
C VAL A 291 4.93 1.01 1.25
N ARG A 292 5.80 1.37 2.20
CA ARG A 292 5.42 1.71 3.58
C ARG A 292 6.21 2.90 4.09
N VAL A 293 5.69 3.53 5.14
CA VAL A 293 6.45 4.54 5.88
C VAL A 293 7.57 3.86 6.66
N LEU A 294 8.82 4.09 6.25
CA LEU A 294 10.00 3.52 6.90
C LEU A 294 10.46 4.38 8.08
N GLU A 295 10.37 5.71 7.95
CA GLU A 295 10.86 6.65 8.94
C GLU A 295 10.00 7.90 8.99
N ARG A 296 9.93 8.54 10.16
CA ARG A 296 9.32 9.86 10.34
C ARG A 296 10.38 10.83 10.82
N ARG A 297 10.50 11.94 10.10
CA ARG A 297 11.48 13.01 10.39
C ARG A 297 10.77 14.32 10.64
N ALA A 298 11.19 15.03 11.69
CA ALA A 298 10.83 16.43 11.89
C ALA A 298 11.77 17.34 11.09
N PRO A 299 11.33 18.55 10.70
CA PRO A 299 12.24 19.56 10.15
C PRO A 299 13.32 19.94 11.18
N VAL A 300 14.53 20.15 10.70
CA VAL A 300 15.68 20.52 11.55
C VAL A 300 15.85 22.02 11.67
N GLN A 301 15.28 22.81 10.72
CA GLN A 301 15.39 24.25 10.69
C GLN A 301 14.18 24.90 10.01
N LEU A 302 13.80 26.07 10.50
CA LEU A 302 12.86 26.97 9.85
C LEU A 302 13.66 28.09 9.16
N LEU A 303 13.48 28.24 7.87
CA LEU A 303 14.04 29.27 7.01
C LEU A 303 12.91 30.16 6.50
N HIS A 304 13.26 31.26 5.83
CA HIS A 304 12.30 32.13 5.15
C HIS A 304 12.82 32.52 3.78
N THR A 305 11.94 32.63 2.81
CA THR A 305 12.23 33.25 1.53
C THR A 305 12.44 34.76 1.69
N PRO A 306 12.97 35.49 0.67
CA PRO A 306 13.09 36.92 0.72
C PRO A 306 11.78 37.70 0.94
N ASP A 307 10.65 37.13 0.54
CA ASP A 307 9.29 37.67 0.77
C ASP A 307 8.67 37.24 2.12
N GLY A 308 9.43 36.51 2.94
CA GLY A 308 9.00 36.09 4.28
C GLY A 308 8.21 34.79 4.33
N THR A 309 8.05 34.06 3.22
CA THR A 309 7.37 32.76 3.23
C THR A 309 8.20 31.72 4.01
N PRO A 310 7.63 31.02 5.01
CA PRO A 310 8.37 30.02 5.78
C PRO A 310 8.72 28.80 4.94
N ILE A 311 9.94 28.29 5.15
CA ILE A 311 10.47 27.05 4.55
C ILE A 311 10.97 26.15 5.66
N LEU A 312 10.48 24.93 5.70
CA LEU A 312 11.00 23.85 6.55
C LEU A 312 12.16 23.14 5.84
N ASP A 313 13.34 23.10 6.47
CA ASP A 313 14.48 22.27 6.04
C ASP A 313 14.47 20.96 6.83
N PHE A 314 14.40 19.83 6.14
CA PHE A 314 14.46 18.49 6.74
C PHE A 314 15.89 17.95 6.87
N GLY A 315 16.90 18.72 6.45
CA GLY A 315 18.32 18.38 6.59
C GLY A 315 18.83 17.33 5.60
N GLN A 316 17.93 16.60 4.94
CA GLN A 316 18.25 15.51 4.00
C GLN A 316 17.25 15.51 2.85
N ASN A 317 17.74 15.29 1.62
CA ASN A 317 16.88 15.01 0.49
C ASN A 317 16.28 13.60 0.62
N MET A 318 14.98 13.48 0.41
CA MET A 318 14.24 12.21 0.59
C MET A 318 13.03 12.13 -0.34
N ALA A 319 12.51 10.94 -0.53
CA ALA A 319 11.18 10.73 -1.10
C ALA A 319 10.17 10.52 0.04
N GLY A 320 9.04 11.22 -0.01
CA GLY A 320 8.04 11.12 1.05
C GLY A 320 6.86 12.05 0.89
N VAL A 321 6.10 12.15 1.96
CA VAL A 321 4.96 13.06 2.13
C VAL A 321 5.08 13.80 3.46
N VAL A 322 4.43 14.96 3.56
CA VAL A 322 4.37 15.70 4.82
C VAL A 322 3.06 15.37 5.54
N ARG A 323 3.17 14.96 6.80
CA ARG A 323 2.05 15.00 7.72
C ARG A 323 1.95 16.38 8.35
N LEU A 324 0.81 17.03 8.18
CA LEU A 324 0.51 18.32 8.78
C LEU A 324 -0.61 18.16 9.80
N ASP A 325 -0.34 18.45 11.08
CA ASP A 325 -1.34 18.59 12.13
C ASP A 325 -1.58 20.08 12.32
N TRP A 326 -2.80 20.56 12.02
CA TRP A 326 -3.12 21.98 11.99
C TRP A 326 -4.51 22.28 12.51
N GLN A 327 -4.68 23.47 13.10
CA GLN A 327 -5.97 24.01 13.48
C GLN A 327 -6.17 25.36 12.78
N GLY A 328 -6.98 25.34 11.70
CA GLY A 328 -7.29 26.51 10.90
C GLY A 328 -8.74 26.92 10.99
N SER A 329 -9.10 28.06 10.35
CA SER A 329 -10.49 28.44 10.16
C SER A 329 -11.17 27.53 9.12
N PRO A 330 -12.52 27.37 9.18
CA PRO A 330 -13.22 26.61 8.14
C PRO A 330 -12.95 27.19 6.75
N GLY A 331 -12.54 26.34 5.81
CA GLY A 331 -12.20 26.74 4.44
C GLY A 331 -10.83 27.40 4.27
N GLN A 332 -10.06 27.58 5.34
CA GLN A 332 -8.67 28.05 5.20
C GLN A 332 -7.86 27.06 4.39
N GLU A 333 -7.18 27.57 3.37
CA GLU A 333 -6.33 26.77 2.50
C GLU A 333 -4.87 26.87 2.92
N ILE A 334 -4.21 25.73 3.13
CA ILE A 334 -2.78 25.61 3.38
C ILE A 334 -2.15 24.93 2.19
N THR A 335 -1.10 25.54 1.65
CA THR A 335 -0.35 25.03 0.50
C THR A 335 1.06 24.67 0.91
N LEU A 336 1.48 23.43 0.64
CA LEU A 336 2.84 22.95 0.78
C LEU A 336 3.46 22.81 -0.60
N ARG A 337 4.62 23.45 -0.83
CA ARG A 337 5.38 23.32 -2.08
C ARG A 337 6.74 22.73 -1.78
N PHE A 338 7.16 21.77 -2.60
CA PHE A 338 8.31 20.91 -2.34
C PHE A 338 9.46 21.24 -3.29
N ALA A 339 10.71 21.20 -2.77
CA ALA A 339 11.92 21.34 -3.56
C ALA A 339 13.10 20.58 -2.94
N GLU A 340 14.04 20.16 -3.78
CA GLU A 340 15.26 19.46 -3.36
C GLU A 340 16.39 20.44 -2.99
N ALA A 341 16.36 21.66 -3.54
CA ALA A 341 17.37 22.68 -3.36
C ALA A 341 16.75 24.08 -3.20
N LEU A 342 17.55 25.02 -2.73
CA LEU A 342 17.25 26.45 -2.72
C LEU A 342 18.06 27.16 -3.79
N THR A 343 17.55 28.29 -4.28
CA THR A 343 18.26 29.25 -5.10
C THR A 343 19.24 30.08 -4.23
N PRO A 344 20.22 30.80 -4.80
CA PRO A 344 21.16 31.60 -4.03
C PRO A 344 20.51 32.69 -3.15
N ASP A 345 19.31 33.15 -3.48
CA ASP A 345 18.54 34.12 -2.67
C ASP A 345 17.69 33.45 -1.57
N GLY A 346 17.74 32.12 -1.44
CA GLY A 346 16.99 31.36 -0.41
C GLY A 346 15.60 30.95 -0.81
N SER A 347 15.15 31.18 -2.04
CA SER A 347 13.85 30.68 -2.55
C SER A 347 13.93 29.21 -2.94
N LEU A 348 12.78 28.54 -3.08
CA LEU A 348 12.75 27.16 -3.58
C LEU A 348 13.24 27.09 -5.04
N TYR A 349 14.19 26.19 -5.31
CA TYR A 349 14.58 25.89 -6.68
C TYR A 349 13.66 24.82 -7.27
N THR A 350 12.83 25.23 -8.23
CA THR A 350 11.81 24.35 -8.84
C THR A 350 11.96 24.18 -10.35
N ALA A 351 12.99 24.76 -10.98
CA ALA A 351 13.22 24.65 -12.42
C ALA A 351 13.50 23.20 -12.86
N ASN A 352 14.12 22.38 -11.99
CA ASN A 352 14.35 20.95 -12.21
C ASN A 352 13.07 20.13 -12.27
N LEU A 353 11.97 20.59 -11.68
CA LEU A 353 10.68 19.90 -11.66
C LEU A 353 9.95 19.94 -13.02
N ARG A 354 10.42 20.79 -13.97
CA ARG A 354 9.82 20.97 -15.30
C ARG A 354 8.35 21.37 -15.20
N THR A 355 7.44 20.46 -15.56
CA THR A 355 5.98 20.67 -15.52
C THR A 355 5.31 20.19 -14.24
N ALA A 356 6.04 19.50 -13.36
CA ALA A 356 5.51 19.04 -12.09
C ALA A 356 5.30 20.23 -11.14
N LYS A 357 4.14 20.30 -10.51
CA LYS A 357 3.82 21.36 -9.54
C LYS A 357 4.44 21.07 -8.17
N ALA A 358 4.56 19.81 -7.80
CA ALA A 358 5.03 19.32 -6.50
C ALA A 358 4.42 20.15 -5.35
N THR A 359 3.08 20.15 -5.27
CA THR A 359 2.31 21.03 -4.40
C THR A 359 1.11 20.30 -3.82
N ASP A 360 1.06 20.19 -2.48
CA ASP A 360 -0.13 19.67 -1.79
C ASP A 360 -0.95 20.83 -1.22
N THR A 361 -2.27 20.69 -1.27
CA THR A 361 -3.21 21.71 -0.80
C THR A 361 -4.19 21.09 0.20
N PHE A 362 -4.34 21.74 1.35
CA PHE A 362 -5.20 21.28 2.43
C PHE A 362 -6.22 22.37 2.78
N VAL A 363 -7.49 22.02 2.80
CA VAL A 363 -8.58 22.90 3.22
C VAL A 363 -9.06 22.47 4.58
N CYS A 364 -8.96 23.37 5.57
CA CYS A 364 -9.22 23.10 6.98
C CYS A 364 -10.73 22.99 7.28
N SER A 365 -11.09 22.09 8.19
CA SER A 365 -12.49 21.92 8.68
C SER A 365 -12.94 23.03 9.60
N GLY A 366 -12.02 23.75 10.26
CA GLY A 366 -12.28 24.66 11.37
C GLY A 366 -11.98 24.07 12.74
N GLY A 367 -11.66 22.79 12.81
CA GLY A 367 -11.22 22.08 13.99
C GLY A 367 -9.72 21.74 13.93
N LYS A 368 -9.33 20.74 14.71
CA LYS A 368 -8.00 20.12 14.59
C LYS A 368 -8.03 19.11 13.47
N ASP A 369 -7.25 19.36 12.44
CA ASP A 369 -7.12 18.49 11.28
C ASP A 369 -5.75 17.82 11.27
N THR A 370 -5.72 16.57 10.79
CA THR A 370 -4.52 15.87 10.37
C THR A 370 -4.59 15.64 8.87
N PHE A 371 -3.64 16.18 8.13
CA PHE A 371 -3.50 16.00 6.69
C PHE A 371 -2.32 15.08 6.39
N VAL A 372 -2.57 14.05 5.61
CA VAL A 372 -1.55 13.12 5.09
C VAL A 372 -1.96 12.76 3.67
N PRO A 373 -1.25 13.23 2.64
CA PRO A 373 -1.48 12.77 1.27
C PRO A 373 -1.35 11.25 1.18
N ARG A 374 -2.18 10.62 0.37
CA ARG A 374 -2.20 9.15 0.21
C ARG A 374 -1.96 8.70 -1.24
N PHE A 375 -2.11 9.62 -2.18
CA PHE A 375 -2.10 9.33 -3.62
C PHE A 375 -1.02 10.09 -4.38
N THR A 376 -0.08 10.71 -3.66
CA THR A 376 1.10 11.39 -4.19
C THR A 376 2.31 11.17 -3.31
N TYR A 377 3.49 11.53 -3.80
CA TYR A 377 4.72 11.68 -3.04
C TYR A 377 5.65 12.68 -3.76
N HIS A 378 6.61 13.21 -3.03
CA HIS A 378 7.56 14.19 -3.56
C HIS A 378 8.99 13.80 -3.21
N GLY A 379 9.94 14.18 -4.09
CA GLY A 379 11.37 14.25 -3.77
C GLY A 379 11.66 15.62 -3.21
N PHE A 380 12.14 15.75 -1.98
CA PHE A 380 12.38 17.03 -1.35
C PHE A 380 13.35 17.00 -0.18
N ARG A 381 13.96 18.14 0.09
CA ARG A 381 14.58 18.51 1.35
C ARG A 381 13.85 19.68 1.98
N TYR A 382 13.31 20.59 1.15
CA TYR A 382 12.70 21.85 1.57
C TYR A 382 11.21 21.86 1.25
N VAL A 383 10.42 22.39 2.18
CA VAL A 383 8.97 22.55 2.02
C VAL A 383 8.59 23.97 2.41
N SER A 384 8.12 24.77 1.45
CA SER A 384 7.50 26.05 1.79
C SER A 384 6.04 25.85 2.20
N ILE A 385 5.58 26.66 3.14
CA ILE A 385 4.21 26.62 3.65
C ILE A 385 3.57 27.99 3.45
N ALA A 386 2.43 28.02 2.78
CA ALA A 386 1.61 29.21 2.60
C ALA A 386 0.20 29.00 3.18
N GLY A 387 -0.48 30.08 3.52
CA GLY A 387 -1.87 30.05 4.00
C GLY A 387 -2.04 29.81 5.50
N MET A 388 -0.96 29.77 6.28
CA MET A 388 -1.03 29.50 7.72
C MET A 388 -1.58 30.67 8.58
N GLY A 389 -1.86 31.84 8.02
CA GLY A 389 -2.48 33.00 8.68
C GLY A 389 -2.17 33.15 10.17
N GLY A 390 -1.05 33.79 10.52
CA GLY A 390 -0.52 33.91 11.89
C GLY A 390 0.93 33.42 11.94
N ASN A 391 1.77 33.99 12.81
CA ASN A 391 3.12 33.45 13.00
C ASN A 391 3.04 31.97 13.43
N PRO A 392 3.87 31.09 12.80
CA PRO A 392 3.96 29.69 13.20
C PRO A 392 4.49 29.51 14.62
#